data_ed62253749e9c1b0d1dee403a22bab9a
#
_entry.id   ed62253749e9c1b0d1dee403a22bab9a
#
_cell.length_a   1.000
_cell.length_b   1.000
_cell.length_c   1.000
_cell.angle_alpha   90.00
_cell.angle_beta   90.00
_cell.angle_gamma   90.00
#
_symmetry.space_group_name_H-M   'P 1'
#
loop_
_entity.id
_entity.type
_entity.pdbx_description
1 polymer ?
#
loop_
_entity_poly.entity_id
_entity_poly.type
_entity_poly.pdbx_seq_one_letter_code
_entity_poly.pdbx_strand_id
1 'polypeptide(L)'
;TYFSTMGCRTANGYDINGFGQLKDGRGNICPVTIILPTIAMECKINFEKDVKNHHSFDDNAILIDRFLYNLDQKINEARIQLMERFDWICSQDPKSAKFMYENNLMAGYIPEEGIRSALKHGTLAIG
;
A
#
# COMPACT_ATOMS: atom_id res chain seq x y z
N THR A 1 -6.14 3.55 -23.55
CA THR A 1 -6.06 3.06 -22.14
C THR A 1 -6.69 4.09 -21.22
N TYR A 2 -7.78 3.72 -20.61
CA TYR A 2 -8.44 4.60 -19.65
C TYR A 2 -7.88 4.31 -18.25
N PHE A 3 -7.26 5.32 -17.65
CA PHE A 3 -6.88 5.29 -16.26
C PHE A 3 -8.05 5.81 -15.42
N SER A 4 -8.50 5.04 -14.45
CA SER A 4 -9.59 5.42 -13.56
C SER A 4 -9.16 5.26 -12.11
N THR A 5 -9.38 6.29 -11.33
CA THR A 5 -9.16 6.24 -9.89
C THR A 5 -10.48 5.95 -9.17
N MET A 6 -10.41 5.16 -8.13
CA MET A 6 -11.46 5.02 -7.14
C MET A 6 -11.10 5.83 -5.90
N GLY A 7 -12.07 6.49 -5.26
CA GLY A 7 -11.82 7.46 -4.19
C GLY A 7 -11.07 6.95 -2.95
N CYS A 8 -10.83 5.67 -2.80
CA CYS A 8 -10.17 5.05 -1.65
C CYS A 8 -8.83 4.42 -2.02
N ARG A 9 -7.88 5.22 -2.47
CA ARG A 9 -6.48 4.82 -2.73
C ARG A 9 -6.31 3.73 -3.79
N THR A 10 -7.30 3.49 -4.61
CA THR A 10 -7.24 2.51 -5.68
C THR A 10 -7.19 3.20 -7.02
N ALA A 11 -6.20 2.83 -7.81
CA ALA A 11 -6.11 3.18 -9.21
C ALA A 11 -6.33 1.91 -10.03
N ASN A 12 -7.20 1.98 -11.01
CA ASN A 12 -7.44 0.86 -11.90
C ASN A 12 -6.74 1.10 -13.22
N GLY A 13 -5.72 0.31 -13.47
CA GLY A 13 -5.02 0.28 -14.74
C GLY A 13 -5.47 -0.88 -15.60
N TYR A 14 -4.59 -1.28 -16.47
CA TYR A 14 -4.77 -2.43 -17.34
C TYR A 14 -4.18 -3.69 -16.69
N ASP A 15 -4.95 -4.76 -16.62
CA ASP A 15 -4.45 -6.02 -16.10
C ASP A 15 -3.51 -6.69 -17.11
N ILE A 16 -2.25 -6.82 -16.73
CA ILE A 16 -1.22 -7.47 -17.55
C ILE A 16 -1.39 -8.99 -17.64
N ASN A 17 -2.24 -9.57 -16.80
CA ASN A 17 -2.50 -11.01 -16.76
C ASN A 17 -3.65 -11.47 -17.67
N GLY A 18 -4.19 -10.57 -18.49
CA GLY A 18 -5.12 -10.93 -19.57
C GLY A 18 -6.60 -10.61 -19.33
N PHE A 19 -6.97 -10.02 -18.19
CA PHE A 19 -8.35 -9.62 -17.93
C PHE A 19 -8.72 -8.26 -18.54
N GLY A 20 -7.75 -7.56 -19.09
CA GLY A 20 -7.98 -6.24 -19.66
C GLY A 20 -8.22 -5.17 -18.57
N GLN A 21 -9.07 -4.20 -18.89
CA GLN A 21 -9.40 -3.13 -17.97
C GLN A 21 -10.69 -3.46 -17.22
N LEU A 22 -10.55 -3.75 -15.93
CA LEU A 22 -11.67 -4.03 -15.04
C LEU A 22 -12.10 -2.74 -14.34
N LYS A 23 -13.39 -2.41 -14.42
CA LYS A 23 -13.96 -1.19 -13.82
C LYS A 23 -14.80 -1.48 -12.58
N ASP A 24 -15.43 -2.64 -12.52
CA ASP A 24 -16.32 -3.04 -11.44
C ASP A 24 -15.63 -3.99 -10.47
N GLY A 25 -16.18 -4.13 -9.28
CA GLY A 25 -15.66 -5.04 -8.26
C GLY A 25 -14.32 -4.64 -7.67
N ARG A 26 -14.00 -3.35 -7.71
CA ARG A 26 -12.75 -2.78 -7.17
C ARG A 26 -12.85 -2.51 -5.68
N GLY A 27 -11.73 -2.60 -5.00
CA GLY A 27 -11.65 -2.26 -3.60
C GLY A 27 -10.23 -2.26 -3.07
N ASN A 28 -10.07 -1.82 -1.84
CA ASN A 28 -8.84 -1.92 -1.09
C ASN A 28 -9.12 -2.68 0.21
N ILE A 29 -8.46 -3.80 0.40
CA ILE A 29 -8.70 -4.67 1.57
C ILE A 29 -7.90 -4.21 2.79
N CYS A 30 -6.71 -3.69 2.58
CA CYS A 30 -5.79 -3.40 3.67
C CYS A 30 -5.04 -2.09 3.43
N PRO A 31 -5.67 -0.94 3.72
CA PRO A 31 -5.00 0.34 3.59
C PRO A 31 -3.94 0.52 4.70
N VAL A 32 -2.79 1.07 4.31
CA VAL A 32 -1.74 1.52 5.23
C VAL A 32 -1.48 2.99 4.98
N THR A 33 -1.38 3.76 6.06
CA THR A 33 -1.14 5.21 5.99
C THR A 33 0.18 5.54 6.68
N ILE A 34 1.05 6.26 5.97
CA ILE A 34 2.26 6.85 6.52
C ILE A 34 1.97 8.31 6.85
N ILE A 35 2.20 8.69 8.11
CA ILE A 35 1.93 10.04 8.60
C ILE A 35 3.22 10.86 8.48
N LEU A 36 3.33 11.61 7.39
CA LEU A 36 4.54 12.40 7.08
C LEU A 36 4.89 13.45 8.15
N PRO A 37 3.94 14.22 8.69
CA PRO A 37 4.27 15.19 9.74
C PRO A 37 4.91 14.56 10.97
N THR A 38 4.46 13.39 11.38
CA THR A 38 5.04 12.66 12.52
C THR A 38 6.51 12.31 12.27
N ILE A 39 6.81 11.79 11.09
CA ILE A 39 8.18 11.46 10.69
C ILE A 39 9.06 12.71 10.68
N ALA A 40 8.55 13.82 10.14
CA ALA A 40 9.27 15.10 10.10
C ALA A 40 9.57 15.63 11.51
N MET A 41 8.60 15.58 12.41
CA MET A 41 8.78 16.02 13.80
C MET A 41 9.78 15.15 14.55
N GLU A 42 9.71 13.83 14.42
CA GLU A 42 10.68 12.91 15.01
C GLU A 42 12.10 13.17 14.49
N CYS A 43 12.25 13.39 13.20
CA CYS A 43 13.53 13.72 12.59
C CYS A 43 14.10 15.03 13.15
N LYS A 44 13.27 16.05 13.30
CA LYS A 44 13.68 17.34 13.86
C LYS A 44 14.13 17.20 15.32
N ILE A 45 13.37 16.50 16.13
CA ILE A 45 13.70 16.28 17.54
C ILE A 45 15.04 15.52 17.69
N ASN A 46 15.22 14.46 16.91
CA ASN A 46 16.45 13.68 16.93
C ASN A 46 17.64 14.47 16.42
N PHE A 47 17.45 15.26 15.39
CA PHE A 47 18.48 16.15 14.86
C PHE A 47 18.90 17.20 15.89
N GLU A 48 17.96 17.84 16.56
CA GLU A 48 18.25 18.82 17.62
C GLU A 48 19.00 18.20 18.80
N LYS A 49 18.71 16.96 19.17
CA LYS A 49 19.45 16.23 20.20
C LYS A 49 20.89 15.94 19.80
N ASP A 50 21.12 15.57 18.55
CA ASP A 50 22.44 15.21 18.05
C ASP A 50 23.33 16.42 17.80
N VAL A 51 22.75 17.59 17.52
CA VAL A 51 23.45 18.79 17.08
C VAL A 51 23.49 19.88 18.15
N LYS A 52 23.21 19.56 19.42
CA LYS A 52 23.19 20.52 20.52
C LYS A 52 24.45 21.41 20.64
N ASN A 53 25.57 21.00 20.02
CA ASN A 53 26.86 21.69 20.11
C ASN A 53 27.48 22.04 18.76
N HIS A 54 26.80 21.77 17.64
CA HIS A 54 27.33 22.04 16.31
C HIS A 54 26.27 22.75 15.45
N HIS A 55 26.54 23.99 15.07
CA HIS A 55 25.77 24.70 14.06
C HIS A 55 26.51 24.63 12.74
N SER A 56 25.91 23.97 11.75
CA SER A 56 26.38 23.89 10.38
C SER A 56 25.49 24.74 9.47
N PHE A 57 26.07 25.32 8.42
CA PHE A 57 25.32 26.07 7.42
C PHE A 57 24.35 25.21 6.61
N ASP A 58 24.52 23.88 6.60
CA ASP A 58 23.74 22.92 5.85
C ASP A 58 22.74 22.13 6.70
N ASP A 59 22.31 22.66 7.84
CA ASP A 59 21.39 21.98 8.77
C ASP A 59 20.09 21.53 8.09
N ASN A 60 19.53 22.38 7.21
CA ASN A 60 18.32 22.06 6.47
C ASN A 60 18.52 20.89 5.49
N ALA A 61 19.65 20.87 4.80
CA ALA A 61 19.98 19.78 3.87
C ALA A 61 20.14 18.44 4.61
N ILE A 62 20.82 18.46 5.74
CA ILE A 62 21.01 17.28 6.60
C ILE A 62 19.66 16.80 7.15
N LEU A 63 18.81 17.72 7.58
CA LEU A 63 17.48 17.40 8.10
C LEU A 63 16.60 16.76 7.03
N ILE A 64 16.64 17.29 5.81
CA ILE A 64 15.91 16.74 4.66
C ILE A 64 16.43 15.34 4.31
N ASP A 65 17.73 15.12 4.30
CA ASP A 65 18.32 13.82 4.03
C ASP A 65 17.92 12.79 5.10
N ARG A 66 17.92 13.15 6.37
CA ARG A 66 17.43 12.31 7.46
C ARG A 66 15.95 11.99 7.33
N PHE A 67 15.14 12.97 6.97
CA PHE A 67 13.72 12.78 6.72
C PHE A 67 13.48 11.78 5.59
N LEU A 68 14.16 11.94 4.48
CA LEU A 68 14.04 11.04 3.32
C LEU A 68 14.50 9.63 3.66
N TYR A 69 15.57 9.50 4.41
CA TYR A 69 16.05 8.19 4.89
C TYR A 69 15.00 7.51 5.78
N ASN A 70 14.45 8.22 6.75
CA ASN A 70 13.43 7.67 7.64
C ASN A 70 12.13 7.36 6.90
N LEU A 71 11.76 8.17 5.93
CA LEU A 71 10.61 7.92 5.07
C LEU A 71 10.81 6.63 4.27
N ASP A 72 11.99 6.43 3.70
CA ASP A 72 12.33 5.21 2.96
C ASP A 72 12.27 3.97 3.86
N GLN A 73 12.75 4.05 5.09
CA GLN A 73 12.62 3.01 6.10
C GLN A 73 11.15 2.68 6.39
N LYS A 74 10.30 3.69 6.55
CA LYS A 74 8.87 3.50 6.81
C LYS A 74 8.14 2.91 5.61
N ILE A 75 8.48 3.31 4.40
CA ILE A 75 7.94 2.72 3.17
C ILE A 75 8.32 1.23 3.10
N ASN A 76 9.55 0.87 3.42
CA ASN A 76 9.99 -0.52 3.46
C ASN A 76 9.25 -1.34 4.52
N GLU A 77 9.08 -0.81 5.73
CA GLU A 77 8.29 -1.46 6.79
C GLU A 77 6.84 -1.68 6.34
N ALA A 78 6.22 -0.66 5.75
CA ALA A 78 4.87 -0.74 5.23
C ALA A 78 4.76 -1.81 4.14
N ARG A 79 5.73 -1.89 3.24
CA ARG A 79 5.79 -2.91 2.19
C ARG A 79 5.84 -4.31 2.77
N ILE A 80 6.70 -4.54 3.76
CA ILE A 80 6.82 -5.83 4.43
C ILE A 80 5.51 -6.22 5.10
N GLN A 81 4.89 -5.30 5.84
CA GLN A 81 3.59 -5.54 6.49
C GLN A 81 2.48 -5.84 5.48
N LEU A 82 2.45 -5.13 4.36
CA LEU A 82 1.47 -5.37 3.29
C LEU A 82 1.68 -6.74 2.64
N MET A 83 2.91 -7.17 2.43
CA MET A 83 3.20 -8.50 1.88
C MET A 83 2.80 -9.62 2.85
N GLU A 84 3.02 -9.46 4.14
CA GLU A 84 2.54 -10.39 5.16
C GLU A 84 1.01 -10.46 5.17
N ARG A 85 0.34 -9.31 5.09
CA ARG A 85 -1.12 -9.24 4.98
C ARG A 85 -1.64 -9.90 3.69
N PHE A 86 -0.96 -9.66 2.59
CA PHE A 86 -1.28 -10.30 1.32
C PHE A 86 -1.26 -11.82 1.44
N ASP A 87 -0.18 -12.38 1.99
CA ASP A 87 -0.04 -13.81 2.17
C ASP A 87 -1.12 -14.38 3.12
N TRP A 88 -1.39 -13.66 4.20
CA TRP A 88 -2.44 -14.05 5.14
C TRP A 88 -3.83 -14.05 4.49
N ILE A 89 -4.17 -13.00 3.76
CA ILE A 89 -5.46 -12.89 3.05
C ILE A 89 -5.59 -14.00 2.00
N CYS A 90 -4.53 -14.29 1.25
CA CYS A 90 -4.53 -15.35 0.25
C CYS A 90 -4.69 -16.75 0.86
N SER A 91 -4.33 -16.92 2.13
CA SER A 91 -4.47 -18.20 2.86
C SER A 91 -5.89 -18.43 3.39
N GLN A 92 -6.75 -17.40 3.40
CA GLN A 92 -8.11 -17.54 3.90
C GLN A 92 -8.99 -18.35 2.96
N ASP A 93 -9.98 -19.06 3.54
CA ASP A 93 -10.98 -19.78 2.76
C ASP A 93 -11.98 -18.76 2.14
N PRO A 94 -12.23 -18.84 0.83
CA PRO A 94 -13.25 -18.01 0.19
C PRO A 94 -14.64 -18.13 0.82
N LYS A 95 -14.93 -19.23 1.49
CA LYS A 95 -16.18 -19.44 2.22
C LYS A 95 -16.40 -18.45 3.36
N SER A 96 -15.35 -17.84 3.90
CA SER A 96 -15.46 -16.78 4.92
C SER A 96 -16.19 -15.53 4.41
N ALA A 97 -16.18 -15.30 3.09
CA ALA A 97 -16.89 -14.24 2.42
C ALA A 97 -17.62 -14.76 1.18
N LYS A 98 -18.34 -15.86 1.35
CA LYS A 98 -19.00 -16.62 0.28
C LYS A 98 -19.86 -15.76 -0.63
N PHE A 99 -20.68 -14.89 -0.05
CA PHE A 99 -21.55 -13.99 -0.80
C PHE A 99 -20.77 -13.11 -1.77
N MET A 100 -19.65 -12.55 -1.32
CA MET A 100 -18.82 -11.63 -2.11
C MET A 100 -18.18 -12.33 -3.30
N TYR A 101 -17.68 -13.54 -3.09
CA TYR A 101 -16.98 -14.30 -4.14
C TYR A 101 -17.92 -15.02 -5.09
N GLU A 102 -18.99 -15.62 -4.60
CA GLU A 102 -19.95 -16.35 -5.43
C GLU A 102 -20.81 -15.44 -6.31
N ASN A 103 -21.08 -14.21 -5.88
CA ASN A 103 -21.86 -13.24 -6.64
C ASN A 103 -21.01 -12.32 -7.50
N ASN A 104 -19.74 -12.64 -7.70
CA ASN A 104 -18.81 -11.90 -8.56
C ASN A 104 -18.64 -10.43 -8.17
N LEU A 105 -18.76 -10.13 -6.88
CA LEU A 105 -18.56 -8.77 -6.36
C LEU A 105 -17.06 -8.42 -6.26
N MET A 106 -16.20 -9.43 -6.25
CA MET A 106 -14.75 -9.29 -6.32
C MET A 106 -14.30 -9.66 -7.73
N ALA A 107 -14.20 -8.68 -8.60
CA ALA A 107 -13.80 -8.91 -9.99
C ALA A 107 -12.39 -9.51 -10.07
N GLY A 108 -12.20 -10.40 -11.04
CA GLY A 108 -10.95 -11.15 -11.18
C GLY A 108 -10.85 -12.40 -10.31
N TYR A 109 -11.88 -12.72 -9.53
CA TYR A 109 -11.90 -13.94 -8.72
C TYR A 109 -12.08 -15.19 -9.61
N ILE A 110 -11.18 -16.13 -9.43
CA ILE A 110 -11.19 -17.44 -10.09
C ILE A 110 -11.24 -18.51 -8.99
N PRO A 111 -12.30 -19.35 -8.92
CA PRO A 111 -12.46 -20.31 -7.84
C PRO A 111 -11.28 -21.27 -7.65
N GLU A 112 -10.64 -21.68 -8.72
CA GLU A 112 -9.49 -22.60 -8.72
C GLU A 112 -8.23 -21.96 -8.11
N GLU A 113 -8.07 -20.66 -8.24
CA GLU A 113 -6.94 -19.90 -7.70
C GLU A 113 -7.22 -19.29 -6.31
N GLY A 114 -8.49 -19.27 -5.88
CA GLY A 114 -8.90 -18.71 -4.60
C GLY A 114 -8.85 -17.18 -4.54
N ILE A 115 -8.75 -16.63 -3.34
CA ILE A 115 -8.74 -15.18 -3.08
C ILE A 115 -7.57 -14.48 -3.79
N ARG A 116 -6.46 -15.18 -3.96
CA ARG A 116 -5.27 -14.67 -4.64
C ARG A 116 -5.57 -14.14 -6.04
N SER A 117 -6.52 -14.75 -6.74
CA SER A 117 -6.89 -14.33 -8.09
C SER A 117 -7.47 -12.93 -8.14
N ALA A 118 -8.32 -12.54 -7.18
CA ALA A 118 -8.88 -11.20 -7.11
C ALA A 118 -7.79 -10.12 -6.88
N LEU A 119 -6.78 -10.44 -6.07
CA LEU A 119 -5.63 -9.55 -5.84
C LEU A 119 -4.68 -9.51 -7.03
N LYS A 120 -4.45 -10.65 -7.67
CA LYS A 120 -3.53 -10.80 -8.81
C LYS A 120 -4.04 -10.10 -10.06
N HIS A 121 -5.35 -10.12 -10.30
CA HIS A 121 -5.97 -9.56 -11.50
C HIS A 121 -6.43 -8.11 -11.37
N GLY A 122 -5.98 -7.43 -10.34
CA GLY A 122 -5.88 -5.99 -10.32
C GLY A 122 -7.11 -5.18 -9.95
N THR A 123 -8.21 -5.81 -9.54
CA THR A 123 -9.39 -5.05 -9.09
C THR A 123 -9.42 -4.84 -7.60
N LEU A 124 -8.78 -5.70 -6.85
CA LEU A 124 -8.66 -5.63 -5.41
C LEU A 124 -7.22 -5.31 -5.04
N ALA A 125 -7.03 -4.22 -4.31
CA ALA A 125 -5.71 -3.72 -3.94
C ALA A 125 -5.43 -3.91 -2.44
N ILE A 126 -4.16 -3.90 -2.11
CA ILE A 126 -3.65 -3.67 -0.76
C ILE A 126 -2.71 -2.46 -0.78
N GLY A 127 -2.77 -1.60 0.22
CA GLY A 127 -1.84 -0.46 0.28
C GLY A 127 -2.42 0.90 0.49
#